data_41e8373ba45c35ed563800539fbd158f
#
_entry.id   41e8373ba45c35ed563800539fbd158f
#
_cell.length_a   1.000
_cell.length_b   1.000
_cell.length_c   1.000
_cell.angle_alpha   90.00
_cell.angle_beta   90.00
_cell.angle_gamma   90.00
#
_symmetry.space_group_name_H-M   'P 1'
#
loop_
_entity.id
_entity.type
_entity.pdbx_description
1 polymer ?
#
loop_
_entity_poly.entity_id
_entity_poly.type
_entity_poly.pdbx_seq_one_letter_code
_entity_poly.pdbx_strand_id
1 'polypeptide(L)'
;MKNIHIEGLKFCIGAKEILHGITADLPADRFVALLGPNGCGKSTLLKHLYRVHRVQTGKITMDGTPIADIPLRAAAQEIGVMGQFHAVDFDFSVEEIALMGRAPYKESFEEDTEEDRALVSAALARVGMTDAAERSFNELSGGEQQRVMLARCLVQE
;
A
#
# COMPACT_ATOMS: atom_id res chain seq x y z
N MET A 1 -4.95 -9.40 -9.60
CA MET A 1 -4.28 -8.10 -9.89
C MET A 1 -5.08 -7.33 -10.94
N LYS A 2 -5.10 -6.01 -10.87
CA LYS A 2 -5.88 -5.09 -11.72
C LYS A 2 -4.97 -4.22 -12.58
N ASN A 3 -5.36 -3.95 -13.83
CA ASN A 3 -4.67 -2.99 -14.67
C ASN A 3 -5.04 -1.56 -14.26
N ILE A 4 -4.06 -0.68 -14.15
CA ILE A 4 -4.31 0.74 -13.87
C ILE A 4 -3.96 1.56 -15.12
N HIS A 5 -4.89 2.38 -15.57
CA HIS A 5 -4.70 3.32 -16.64
C HIS A 5 -4.82 4.75 -16.11
N ILE A 6 -3.86 5.60 -16.47
CA ILE A 6 -3.79 7.01 -16.12
C ILE A 6 -3.87 7.82 -17.38
N GLU A 7 -4.76 8.80 -17.45
CA GLU A 7 -4.96 9.67 -18.61
C GLU A 7 -4.93 11.13 -18.20
N GLY A 8 -3.94 11.87 -18.72
CA GLY A 8 -3.82 13.32 -18.59
C GLY A 8 -3.82 13.84 -17.15
N LEU A 9 -3.28 13.08 -16.19
CA LEU A 9 -3.32 13.40 -14.77
C LEU A 9 -2.50 14.66 -14.48
N LYS A 10 -3.19 15.72 -14.00
CA LYS A 10 -2.56 16.95 -13.49
C LYS A 10 -2.89 17.11 -12.02
N PHE A 11 -1.95 17.66 -11.27
CA PHE A 11 -2.14 17.92 -9.85
C PHE A 11 -1.33 19.13 -9.39
N CYS A 12 -1.98 20.01 -8.63
CA CYS A 12 -1.38 21.20 -8.03
C CYS A 12 -1.44 21.14 -6.50
N ILE A 13 -0.42 21.67 -5.85
CA ILE A 13 -0.41 21.97 -4.41
C ILE A 13 -0.30 23.50 -4.29
N GLY A 14 -1.40 24.15 -3.90
CA GLY A 14 -1.51 25.60 -3.98
C GLY A 14 -1.38 26.07 -5.42
N ALA A 15 -0.48 27.00 -5.68
CA ALA A 15 -0.20 27.51 -7.04
C ALA A 15 0.83 26.69 -7.83
N LYS A 16 1.45 25.67 -7.19
CA LYS A 16 2.50 24.87 -7.82
C LYS A 16 1.94 23.63 -8.48
N GLU A 17 2.06 23.50 -9.81
CA GLU A 17 1.77 22.27 -10.52
C GLU A 17 2.88 21.24 -10.27
N ILE A 18 2.49 20.04 -9.85
CA ILE A 18 3.38 18.91 -9.50
C ILE A 18 3.33 17.82 -10.55
N LEU A 19 2.15 17.53 -11.09
CA LEU A 19 1.95 16.57 -12.16
C LEU A 19 1.41 17.31 -13.39
N HIS A 20 2.08 17.13 -14.51
CA HIS A 20 1.91 17.95 -15.74
C HIS A 20 1.24 17.15 -16.88
N GLY A 21 0.16 16.43 -16.59
CA GLY A 21 -0.55 15.67 -17.61
C GLY A 21 0.05 14.28 -17.86
N ILE A 22 0.22 13.51 -16.81
CA ILE A 22 0.75 12.15 -16.87
C ILE A 22 -0.26 11.22 -17.54
N THR A 23 0.20 10.46 -18.55
CA THR A 23 -0.55 9.38 -19.18
C THR A 23 0.33 8.13 -19.16
N ALA A 24 -0.19 7.02 -18.60
CA ALA A 24 0.55 5.78 -18.46
C ALA A 24 -0.38 4.58 -18.26
N ASP A 25 0.09 3.41 -18.69
CA ASP A 25 -0.52 2.12 -18.40
C ASP A 25 0.36 1.33 -17.42
N LEU A 26 -0.26 0.83 -16.36
CA LEU A 26 0.36 -0.02 -15.35
C LEU A 26 -0.31 -1.39 -15.43
N PRO A 27 0.25 -2.33 -16.20
CA PRO A 27 -0.34 -3.66 -16.38
C PRO A 27 -0.19 -4.50 -15.09
N ALA A 28 -1.19 -5.32 -14.80
CA ALA A 28 -1.29 -6.13 -13.59
C ALA A 28 -0.19 -7.21 -13.45
N ASP A 29 0.35 -7.69 -14.56
CA ASP A 29 1.28 -8.81 -14.63
C ASP A 29 2.74 -8.37 -14.80
N ARG A 30 3.03 -7.08 -14.62
CA ARG A 30 4.34 -6.49 -14.85
C ARG A 30 4.89 -5.80 -13.62
N PHE A 31 6.20 -5.89 -13.48
CA PHE A 31 6.94 -5.00 -12.60
C PHE A 31 7.15 -3.66 -13.30
N VAL A 32 6.63 -2.58 -12.70
CA VAL A 32 6.75 -1.22 -13.23
C VAL A 32 7.61 -0.38 -12.31
N ALA A 33 8.68 0.22 -12.83
CA ALA A 33 9.55 1.12 -12.09
C ALA A 33 9.27 2.58 -12.44
N LEU A 34 9.06 3.44 -11.43
CA LEU A 34 8.91 4.88 -11.60
C LEU A 34 10.23 5.57 -11.28
N LEU A 35 10.93 6.05 -12.32
CA LEU A 35 12.25 6.66 -12.21
C LEU A 35 12.19 8.17 -12.45
N GLY A 36 13.10 8.91 -11.84
CA GLY A 36 13.24 10.36 -12.02
C GLY A 36 13.93 11.05 -10.85
N PRO A 37 14.32 12.32 -10.99
CA PRO A 37 15.00 13.07 -9.94
C PRO A 37 14.11 13.32 -8.72
N ASN A 38 14.73 13.72 -7.60
CA ASN A 38 13.97 14.09 -6.41
C ASN A 38 13.09 15.32 -6.71
N GLY A 39 11.87 15.30 -6.17
CA GLY A 39 10.90 16.40 -6.36
C GLY A 39 10.11 16.37 -7.68
N CYS A 40 10.34 15.42 -8.60
CA CYS A 40 9.61 15.36 -9.88
C CYS A 40 8.18 14.80 -9.79
N GLY A 41 7.65 14.53 -8.59
CA GLY A 41 6.26 14.11 -8.42
C GLY A 41 6.03 12.60 -8.28
N LYS A 42 7.07 11.73 -8.22
CA LYS A 42 6.92 10.27 -8.09
C LYS A 42 6.01 9.85 -6.93
N SER A 43 6.31 10.33 -5.72
CA SER A 43 5.50 10.03 -4.54
C SER A 43 4.09 10.61 -4.63
N THR A 44 3.94 11.75 -5.30
CA THR A 44 2.64 12.38 -5.54
C THR A 44 1.80 11.52 -6.49
N LEU A 45 2.39 10.99 -7.56
CA LEU A 45 1.71 10.07 -8.46
C LEU A 45 1.26 8.79 -7.71
N LEU A 46 2.16 8.15 -6.93
CA LEU A 46 1.79 6.98 -6.13
C LEU A 46 0.64 7.29 -5.16
N LYS A 47 0.66 8.48 -4.49
CA LYS A 47 -0.42 8.91 -3.58
C LYS A 47 -1.78 9.05 -4.27
N HIS A 48 -1.84 9.26 -5.59
CA HIS A 48 -3.07 9.21 -6.34
C HIS A 48 -3.53 7.76 -6.59
N LEU A 49 -2.60 6.84 -6.83
CA LEU A 49 -2.92 5.43 -7.08
C LEU A 49 -3.55 4.78 -5.84
N TYR A 50 -3.01 5.03 -4.64
CA TYR A 50 -3.61 4.55 -3.40
C TYR A 50 -4.53 5.58 -2.70
N ARG A 51 -5.01 6.58 -3.47
CA ARG A 51 -6.14 7.48 -3.15
C ARG A 51 -5.95 8.39 -1.93
N VAL A 52 -4.73 8.68 -1.52
CA VAL A 52 -4.44 9.75 -0.55
C VAL A 52 -4.72 11.12 -1.18
N HIS A 53 -4.41 11.28 -2.45
CA HIS A 53 -4.79 12.48 -3.21
C HIS A 53 -5.97 12.17 -4.14
N ARG A 54 -6.94 13.11 -4.19
CA ARG A 54 -8.02 13.07 -5.17
C ARG A 54 -7.53 13.56 -6.52
N VAL A 55 -8.00 12.95 -7.61
CA VAL A 55 -7.75 13.42 -8.97
C VAL A 55 -8.38 14.79 -9.14
N GLN A 56 -7.57 15.79 -9.52
CA GLN A 56 -8.02 17.17 -9.81
C GLN A 56 -8.35 17.33 -11.30
N THR A 57 -7.50 16.81 -12.18
CA THR A 57 -7.67 16.84 -13.63
C THR A 57 -7.14 15.55 -14.22
N GLY A 58 -7.77 15.06 -15.27
CA GLY A 58 -7.46 13.77 -15.88
C GLY A 58 -8.28 12.63 -15.26
N LYS A 59 -7.82 11.40 -15.48
CA LYS A 59 -8.54 10.20 -15.05
C LYS A 59 -7.57 9.11 -14.61
N ILE A 60 -7.95 8.36 -13.60
CA ILE A 60 -7.30 7.10 -13.23
C ILE A 60 -8.39 6.04 -13.20
N THR A 61 -8.18 4.93 -13.90
CA THR A 61 -9.08 3.78 -13.88
C THR A 61 -8.35 2.51 -13.45
N MET A 62 -9.10 1.62 -12.81
CA MET A 62 -8.68 0.28 -12.46
C MET A 62 -9.61 -0.70 -13.18
N ASP A 63 -9.08 -1.48 -14.11
CA ASP A 63 -9.86 -2.33 -15.06
C ASP A 63 -11.04 -1.58 -15.70
N GLY A 64 -10.81 -0.34 -16.14
CA GLY A 64 -11.82 0.52 -16.78
C GLY A 64 -12.74 1.27 -15.81
N THR A 65 -12.81 0.90 -14.53
CA THR A 65 -13.61 1.61 -13.53
C THR A 65 -12.82 2.80 -12.97
N PRO A 66 -13.38 4.03 -12.95
CA PRO A 66 -12.72 5.16 -12.31
C PRO A 66 -12.38 4.85 -10.85
N ILE A 67 -11.12 5.09 -10.46
CA ILE A 67 -10.66 4.74 -9.10
C ILE A 67 -11.44 5.50 -8.01
N ALA A 68 -12.00 6.66 -8.34
CA ALA A 68 -12.82 7.45 -7.45
C ALA A 68 -14.17 6.77 -7.11
N ASP A 69 -14.69 5.95 -8.03
CA ASP A 69 -15.99 5.28 -7.91
C ASP A 69 -15.89 3.93 -7.17
N ILE A 70 -14.67 3.40 -7.00
CA ILE A 70 -14.44 2.17 -6.25
C ILE A 70 -14.56 2.49 -4.75
N PRO A 71 -15.34 1.76 -3.93
CA PRO A 71 -15.35 1.94 -2.48
C PRO A 71 -13.94 1.84 -1.88
N LEU A 72 -13.62 2.66 -0.87
CA LEU A 72 -12.26 2.70 -0.29
C LEU A 72 -11.79 1.32 0.20
N ARG A 73 -12.69 0.58 0.84
CA ARG A 73 -12.42 -0.77 1.32
C ARG A 73 -12.09 -1.74 0.17
N ALA A 74 -12.88 -1.71 -0.90
CA ALA A 74 -12.63 -2.54 -2.08
C ALA A 74 -11.30 -2.18 -2.77
N ALA A 75 -10.96 -0.88 -2.86
CA ALA A 75 -9.66 -0.46 -3.38
C ALA A 75 -8.50 -0.91 -2.48
N ALA A 76 -8.69 -0.90 -1.15
CA ALA A 76 -7.70 -1.36 -0.20
C ALA A 76 -7.49 -2.89 -0.22
N GLN A 77 -8.47 -3.66 -0.67
CA GLN A 77 -8.33 -5.10 -0.91
C GLN A 77 -7.53 -5.43 -2.18
N GLU A 78 -7.43 -4.48 -3.11
CA GLU A 78 -6.75 -4.67 -4.40
C GLU A 78 -5.34 -4.03 -4.46
N ILE A 79 -5.07 -3.04 -3.59
CA ILE A 79 -3.83 -2.26 -3.60
C ILE A 79 -3.17 -2.32 -2.24
N GLY A 80 -2.15 -3.15 -2.10
CA GLY A 80 -1.23 -3.12 -0.97
C GLY A 80 -0.21 -1.99 -1.13
N VAL A 81 0.05 -1.23 -0.07
CA VAL A 81 1.00 -0.12 -0.08
C VAL A 81 2.09 -0.33 0.96
N MET A 82 3.32 -0.44 0.49
CA MET A 82 4.50 -0.42 1.34
C MET A 82 5.10 0.99 1.32
N GLY A 83 4.86 1.76 2.38
CA GLY A 83 5.42 3.11 2.55
C GLY A 83 6.83 3.09 3.17
N GLN A 84 7.50 4.24 3.14
CA GLN A 84 8.64 4.48 4.03
C GLN A 84 8.10 4.57 5.46
N PHE A 85 8.56 3.68 6.31
CA PHE A 85 8.06 3.60 7.68
C PHE A 85 8.83 4.58 8.57
N HIS A 86 8.10 5.32 9.38
CA HIS A 86 8.62 6.06 10.52
C HIS A 86 8.25 5.30 11.79
N ALA A 87 9.03 5.42 12.85
CA ALA A 87 8.79 4.75 14.11
C ALA A 87 7.31 4.84 14.53
N VAL A 88 6.77 3.73 14.99
CA VAL A 88 5.41 3.68 15.56
C VAL A 88 5.52 4.11 17.01
N ASP A 89 4.70 5.08 17.41
CA ASP A 89 4.67 5.56 18.81
C ASP A 89 4.10 4.52 19.81
N PHE A 90 3.61 3.40 19.31
CA PHE A 90 3.05 2.30 20.08
C PHE A 90 3.91 1.04 19.96
N ASP A 91 3.92 0.23 21.01
CA ASP A 91 4.69 -1.00 21.10
C ASP A 91 3.86 -2.19 20.58
N PHE A 92 3.83 -2.33 19.25
CA PHE A 92 3.20 -3.47 18.59
C PHE A 92 4.19 -4.60 18.35
N SER A 93 3.74 -5.84 18.45
CA SER A 93 4.50 -7.00 18.01
C SER A 93 4.56 -7.08 16.48
N VAL A 94 5.51 -7.86 15.99
CA VAL A 94 5.65 -8.15 14.54
C VAL A 94 4.37 -8.78 13.98
N GLU A 95 3.76 -9.71 14.73
CA GLU A 95 2.49 -10.34 14.34
C GLU A 95 1.36 -9.32 14.24
N GLU A 96 1.21 -8.43 15.23
CA GLU A 96 0.18 -7.39 15.22
C GLU A 96 0.34 -6.42 14.05
N ILE A 97 1.58 -6.01 13.73
CA ILE A 97 1.83 -5.18 12.54
C ILE A 97 1.43 -5.91 11.26
N ALA A 98 1.74 -7.20 11.13
CA ALA A 98 1.35 -7.99 9.96
C ALA A 98 -0.18 -8.17 9.89
N LEU A 99 -0.87 -8.42 11.02
CA LEU A 99 -2.33 -8.52 11.11
C LEU A 99 -3.06 -7.26 10.63
N MET A 100 -2.46 -6.07 10.79
CA MET A 100 -3.04 -4.84 10.23
C MET A 100 -3.26 -4.91 8.72
N GLY A 101 -2.57 -5.81 8.00
CA GLY A 101 -2.82 -6.09 6.58
C GLY A 101 -4.21 -6.64 6.31
N ARG A 102 -4.87 -7.27 7.30
CA ARG A 102 -6.23 -7.81 7.18
C ARG A 102 -7.34 -6.78 7.41
N ALA A 103 -6.99 -5.55 7.84
CA ALA A 103 -7.98 -4.50 8.11
C ALA A 103 -8.99 -4.25 6.96
N PRO A 104 -8.64 -4.31 5.66
CA PRO A 104 -9.62 -4.14 4.58
C PRO A 104 -10.69 -5.24 4.50
N TYR A 105 -10.48 -6.37 5.15
CA TYR A 105 -11.38 -7.53 5.13
C TYR A 105 -12.31 -7.61 6.33
N LYS A 106 -12.04 -6.79 7.38
CA LYS A 106 -12.74 -6.84 8.67
C LYS A 106 -13.77 -5.72 8.82
N GLU A 107 -14.83 -6.01 9.54
CA GLU A 107 -15.74 -4.98 10.06
C GLU A 107 -15.12 -4.27 11.27
N SER A 108 -15.69 -3.12 11.66
CA SER A 108 -15.22 -2.39 12.84
C SER A 108 -15.39 -3.25 14.10
N PHE A 109 -14.31 -3.42 14.86
CA PHE A 109 -14.23 -4.21 16.09
C PHE A 109 -14.37 -5.74 15.89
N GLU A 110 -14.22 -6.24 14.68
CA GLU A 110 -14.14 -7.67 14.42
C GLU A 110 -12.79 -8.22 14.91
N GLU A 111 -12.82 -9.31 15.69
CA GLU A 111 -11.63 -9.98 16.18
C GLU A 111 -10.86 -10.70 15.08
N ASP A 112 -9.56 -10.95 15.33
CA ASP A 112 -8.73 -11.73 14.42
C ASP A 112 -9.12 -13.19 14.44
N THR A 113 -9.41 -13.73 13.26
CA THR A 113 -9.76 -15.13 13.08
C THR A 113 -8.50 -16.01 13.06
N GLU A 114 -8.68 -17.33 13.25
CA GLU A 114 -7.59 -18.29 13.07
C GLU A 114 -7.06 -18.29 11.63
N GLU A 115 -7.92 -18.02 10.65
CA GLU A 115 -7.53 -17.88 9.24
C GLU A 115 -6.63 -16.66 9.02
N ASP A 116 -6.95 -15.51 9.62
CA ASP A 116 -6.09 -14.33 9.57
C ASP A 116 -4.71 -14.60 10.16
N ARG A 117 -4.66 -15.28 11.32
CA ARG A 117 -3.40 -15.66 11.98
C ARG A 117 -2.58 -16.65 11.14
N ALA A 118 -3.24 -17.60 10.49
CA ALA A 118 -2.57 -18.54 9.59
C ALA A 118 -1.96 -17.82 8.37
N LEU A 119 -2.68 -16.85 7.77
CA LEU A 119 -2.18 -16.01 6.68
C LEU A 119 -0.96 -15.18 7.13
N VAL A 120 -1.02 -14.59 8.32
CA VAL A 120 0.10 -13.83 8.90
C VAL A 120 1.31 -14.72 9.13
N SER A 121 1.13 -15.90 9.74
CA SER A 121 2.21 -16.86 9.97
C SER A 121 2.89 -17.28 8.65
N ALA A 122 2.09 -17.57 7.61
CA ALA A 122 2.60 -17.89 6.28
C ALA A 122 3.37 -16.72 5.65
N ALA A 123 2.86 -15.48 5.78
CA ALA A 123 3.53 -14.29 5.26
C ALA A 123 4.85 -14.01 5.99
N LEU A 124 4.87 -14.12 7.32
CA LEU A 124 6.10 -13.97 8.13
C LEU A 124 7.14 -15.03 7.77
N ALA A 125 6.74 -16.27 7.52
CA ALA A 125 7.63 -17.32 7.04
C ALA A 125 8.24 -16.98 5.68
N ARG A 126 7.45 -16.45 4.74
CA ARG A 126 7.94 -16.02 3.39
C ARG A 126 9.01 -14.93 3.46
N VAL A 127 8.97 -14.08 4.47
CA VAL A 127 9.94 -12.98 4.65
C VAL A 127 11.04 -13.31 5.66
N GLY A 128 11.06 -14.54 6.23
CA GLY A 128 12.06 -14.99 7.22
C GLY A 128 11.97 -14.28 8.55
N MET A 129 10.75 -14.04 9.06
CA MET A 129 10.47 -13.34 10.31
C MET A 129 9.64 -14.16 11.31
N THR A 130 9.51 -15.48 11.12
CA THR A 130 8.72 -16.37 12.00
C THR A 130 9.17 -16.30 13.45
N ASP A 131 10.48 -16.39 13.71
CA ASP A 131 11.04 -16.42 15.07
C ASP A 131 10.95 -15.05 15.79
N ALA A 132 10.58 -14.02 15.07
CA ALA A 132 10.43 -12.67 15.59
C ALA A 132 8.96 -12.24 15.78
N ALA A 133 7.99 -13.14 15.58
CA ALA A 133 6.56 -12.81 15.59
C ALA A 133 6.09 -12.06 16.85
N GLU A 134 6.58 -12.46 18.01
CA GLU A 134 6.24 -11.89 19.33
C GLU A 134 7.14 -10.71 19.75
N ARG A 135 8.21 -10.42 18.98
CA ARG A 135 9.12 -9.31 19.31
C ARG A 135 8.46 -7.97 19.03
N SER A 136 8.85 -6.96 19.81
CA SER A 136 8.48 -5.57 19.51
C SER A 136 9.00 -5.14 18.13
N PHE A 137 8.12 -4.56 17.32
CA PHE A 137 8.51 -4.01 16.02
C PHE A 137 9.57 -2.90 16.13
N ASN A 138 9.54 -2.13 17.22
CA ASN A 138 10.47 -1.04 17.47
C ASN A 138 11.88 -1.51 17.80
N GLU A 139 12.05 -2.76 18.24
CA GLU A 139 13.37 -3.38 18.52
C GLU A 139 14.06 -3.95 17.28
N LEU A 140 13.36 -3.97 16.15
CA LEU A 140 13.86 -4.52 14.90
C LEU A 140 14.83 -3.57 14.21
N SER A 141 15.83 -4.12 13.52
CA SER A 141 16.62 -3.37 12.57
C SER A 141 15.76 -2.86 11.41
N GLY A 142 16.18 -1.78 10.73
CA GLY A 142 15.43 -1.22 9.60
C GLY A 142 15.16 -2.23 8.48
N GLY A 143 16.07 -3.19 8.23
CA GLY A 143 15.86 -4.25 7.26
C GLY A 143 14.80 -5.28 7.72
N GLU A 144 14.75 -5.60 9.02
CA GLU A 144 13.71 -6.46 9.60
C GLU A 144 12.35 -5.77 9.54
N GLN A 145 12.29 -4.49 9.92
CA GLN A 145 11.06 -3.69 9.80
C GLN A 145 10.52 -3.68 8.37
N GLN A 146 11.37 -3.52 7.37
CA GLN A 146 10.97 -3.59 5.96
C GLN A 146 10.39 -4.97 5.58
N ARG A 147 10.98 -6.07 6.09
CA ARG A 147 10.44 -7.42 5.87
C ARG A 147 9.06 -7.61 6.51
N VAL A 148 8.86 -7.10 7.73
CA VAL A 148 7.55 -7.13 8.39
C VAL A 148 6.50 -6.32 7.60
N MET A 149 6.88 -5.14 7.11
CA MET A 149 6.00 -4.33 6.26
C MET A 149 5.65 -5.03 4.94
N LEU A 150 6.60 -5.80 4.37
CA LEU A 150 6.31 -6.63 3.22
C LEU A 150 5.33 -7.76 3.59
N ALA A 151 5.52 -8.44 4.73
CA ALA A 151 4.57 -9.44 5.22
C ALA A 151 3.17 -8.85 5.36
N ARG A 152 3.02 -7.66 5.96
CA ARG A 152 1.75 -6.94 6.05
C ARG A 152 1.08 -6.73 4.69
N CYS A 153 1.84 -6.42 3.64
CA CYS A 153 1.29 -6.30 2.29
C CYS A 153 0.89 -7.67 1.71
N LEU A 154 1.66 -8.73 2.00
CA LEU A 154 1.36 -10.09 1.53
C LEU A 154 0.10 -10.69 2.17
N VAL A 155 -0.24 -10.31 3.39
CA VAL A 155 -1.46 -10.77 4.08
C VAL A 155 -2.73 -10.13 3.50
N GLN A 156 -2.56 -9.09 2.70
CA GLN A 156 -3.65 -8.36 2.05
C GLN A 156 -4.14 -9.03 0.75
N GLU A 157 -3.45 -10.09 0.30
CA GLU A 157 -3.82 -10.88 -0.89
C GLU A 157 -5.01 -11.84 -0.63
#